data_faba0d5fcb6506fcae9660fca9a32f4e
#
_entry.id   faba0d5fcb6506fcae9660fca9a32f4e
#
_cell.length_a   1.000
_cell.length_b   1.000
_cell.length_c   1.000
_cell.angle_alpha   90.00
_cell.angle_beta   90.00
_cell.angle_gamma   90.00
#
_symmetry.space_group_name_H-M   'P 1'
#
loop_
_entity.id
_entity.type
_entity.pdbx_description
1 polymer ?
#
loop_
_entity_poly.entity_id
_entity_poly.type
_entity_poly.pdbx_seq_one_letter_code
_entity_poly.pdbx_strand_id
1 'polypeptide(L)'
;SDIALISSKYDALVAEKYDDPDSALSEAADKLRAGGFFVGCDVFVDSFAFFTKEQYEIISEIFRQAENVCITLAYDPTEDAALAPFYNINETGRRLRASACENGCTTLPDTVLREAPRFSAPELSYLALNLWHEPNVKPKYEPKCNALRVICAANKTEEARAVACDIARRVRLGARYRDFAIISRRRDDYAGIIDAMLRSYEIPYFLSSRSDIMRLSPIRFVFAALEICRRGFTLENVTAYIKTGLLDIPDETLGLFETYITRWNIHGARFTDGAAWTMNPDGYGTVANEETERRLVEINSVKNAVIAPLHMFCAEAGKKQSVREHCRVLFDFISYMRIPEMTEKLCRALTDAGEAGIAAELSQAHGLICDMLDSLVACSGDTDVTCEGFAFMLRMMAQDKDVGNIPTSVDEVLITEAGASNSENVKHVYVIGAAEGVFPAAVTE
;
A
#
# COMPACT_ATOMS: atom_id res chain seq x y z
N SER A 1 8.36 19.64 28.59
CA SER A 1 7.13 18.84 28.53
C SER A 1 7.49 17.37 28.48
N ASP A 2 6.60 16.49 28.91
CA ASP A 2 6.84 15.05 28.97
C ASP A 2 7.17 14.46 27.59
N ILE A 3 6.57 15.04 26.53
CA ILE A 3 6.87 14.68 25.13
C ILE A 3 8.34 14.96 24.78
N ALA A 4 8.88 16.12 25.16
CA ALA A 4 10.28 16.44 24.91
C ALA A 4 11.24 15.51 25.67
N LEU A 5 10.86 15.07 26.88
CA LEU A 5 11.65 14.11 27.67
C LEU A 5 11.61 12.70 27.05
N ILE A 6 10.44 12.29 26.54
CA ILE A 6 10.28 11.00 25.86
C ILE A 6 11.09 11.00 24.56
N SER A 7 10.98 12.05 23.74
CA SER A 7 11.77 12.22 22.51
C SER A 7 13.27 12.16 22.80
N SER A 8 13.75 12.95 23.75
CA SER A 8 15.18 12.98 24.12
C SER A 8 15.70 11.64 24.62
N LYS A 9 14.89 10.86 25.35
CA LYS A 9 15.27 9.50 25.77
C LYS A 9 15.23 8.50 24.64
N TYR A 10 14.26 8.62 23.73
CA TYR A 10 14.19 7.83 22.53
C TYR A 10 15.43 8.07 21.65
N ASP A 11 15.73 9.33 21.36
CA ASP A 11 16.90 9.72 20.56
C ASP A 11 18.21 9.19 21.16
N ALA A 12 18.36 9.24 22.49
CA ALA A 12 19.52 8.71 23.19
C ALA A 12 19.65 7.18 23.12
N LEU A 13 18.51 6.46 23.13
CA LEU A 13 18.49 5.00 23.01
C LEU A 13 18.76 4.53 21.58
N VAL A 14 18.26 5.27 20.61
CA VAL A 14 18.42 4.97 19.18
C VAL A 14 19.85 5.27 18.74
N ALA A 15 20.42 6.40 19.12
CA ALA A 15 21.77 6.83 18.74
C ALA A 15 22.89 5.86 19.15
N GLU A 16 22.67 4.99 20.13
CA GLU A 16 23.67 3.99 20.56
C GLU A 16 23.71 2.73 19.68
N LYS A 17 22.62 2.39 18.97
CA LYS A 17 22.48 1.06 18.33
C LYS A 17 21.83 1.05 16.95
N TYR A 18 21.18 2.13 16.52
CA TYR A 18 20.34 2.11 15.32
C TYR A 18 20.49 3.42 14.54
N ASP A 19 20.44 3.32 13.21
CA ASP A 19 20.21 4.46 12.32
C ASP A 19 18.68 4.67 12.23
N ASP A 20 18.19 5.79 12.76
CA ASP A 20 16.80 6.17 12.65
C ASP A 20 16.54 6.75 11.23
N PRO A 21 15.67 6.13 10.42
CA PRO A 21 15.32 6.67 9.10
C PRO A 21 14.81 8.12 9.16
N ASP A 22 14.13 8.51 10.25
CA ASP A 22 13.63 9.87 10.44
C ASP A 22 14.75 10.87 10.74
N SER A 23 15.88 10.43 11.29
CA SER A 23 17.06 11.27 11.52
C SER A 23 18.01 11.35 10.34
N ALA A 24 17.85 10.49 9.32
CA ALA A 24 18.76 10.35 8.19
C ALA A 24 19.00 11.67 7.42
N LEU A 25 17.96 12.49 7.25
CA LEU A 25 18.09 13.81 6.59
C LEU A 25 18.85 14.81 7.47
N SER A 26 18.66 14.80 8.78
CA SER A 26 19.38 15.67 9.71
C SER A 26 20.86 15.28 9.78
N GLU A 27 21.16 13.97 9.83
CA GLU A 27 22.54 13.49 9.77
C GLU A 27 23.22 13.81 8.42
N ALA A 28 22.47 13.70 7.32
CA ALA A 28 22.96 14.12 6.01
C ALA A 28 23.30 15.61 6.00
N ALA A 29 22.45 16.47 6.57
CA ALA A 29 22.72 17.89 6.70
C ALA A 29 23.99 18.17 7.53
N ASP A 30 24.19 17.44 8.64
CA ASP A 30 25.41 17.58 9.47
C ASP A 30 26.67 17.13 8.72
N LYS A 31 26.61 16.00 7.99
CA LYS A 31 27.71 15.52 7.14
C LYS A 31 28.03 16.50 6.01
N LEU A 32 27.01 17.08 5.39
CA LEU A 32 27.17 18.12 4.37
C LEU A 32 27.82 19.38 4.96
N ARG A 33 27.45 19.78 6.18
CA ARG A 33 28.02 20.94 6.90
C ARG A 33 29.51 20.75 7.21
N ALA A 34 29.92 19.53 7.51
CA ALA A 34 31.30 19.17 7.78
C ALA A 34 32.15 18.94 6.53
N GLY A 35 31.55 18.70 5.37
CA GLY A 35 32.20 18.40 4.10
C GLY A 35 31.91 19.44 3.03
N GLY A 36 32.58 19.32 1.88
CA GLY A 36 32.38 20.17 0.71
C GLY A 36 31.79 19.40 -0.47
N PHE A 37 30.74 18.63 -0.25
CA PHE A 37 30.19 17.68 -1.24
C PHE A 37 29.70 18.37 -2.53
N PHE A 38 29.12 19.57 -2.40
CA PHE A 38 28.56 20.31 -3.51
C PHE A 38 29.50 21.41 -4.08
N VAL A 39 30.75 21.49 -3.61
CA VAL A 39 31.70 22.50 -4.10
C VAL A 39 31.98 22.30 -5.59
N GLY A 40 31.77 23.36 -6.38
CA GLY A 40 31.93 23.34 -7.83
C GLY A 40 30.83 22.58 -8.57
N CYS A 41 29.70 22.29 -7.92
CA CYS A 41 28.57 21.64 -8.55
C CYS A 41 27.49 22.64 -8.95
N ASP A 42 26.84 22.38 -10.09
CA ASP A 42 25.53 22.95 -10.44
C ASP A 42 24.45 22.03 -9.94
N VAL A 43 23.56 22.51 -9.07
CA VAL A 43 22.51 21.71 -8.43
C VAL A 43 21.14 22.09 -8.98
N PHE A 44 20.39 21.09 -9.42
CA PHE A 44 19.01 21.24 -9.90
C PHE A 44 18.06 20.50 -8.94
N VAL A 45 17.05 21.23 -8.45
CA VAL A 45 15.99 20.69 -7.58
C VAL A 45 14.68 20.83 -8.32
N ASP A 46 14.05 19.72 -8.64
CA ASP A 46 12.84 19.67 -9.47
C ASP A 46 11.71 18.86 -8.83
N SER A 47 10.46 19.18 -9.20
CA SER A 47 9.24 18.47 -8.80
C SER A 47 8.87 18.55 -7.32
N PHE A 48 9.36 19.53 -6.57
CA PHE A 48 8.93 19.80 -5.20
C PHE A 48 7.87 20.90 -5.13
N ALA A 49 6.83 20.70 -4.34
CA ALA A 49 5.84 21.74 -4.02
C ALA A 49 6.14 22.43 -2.68
N PHE A 50 6.70 21.69 -1.74
CA PHE A 50 7.11 22.15 -0.41
C PHE A 50 8.26 21.30 0.10
N PHE A 51 8.93 21.78 1.16
CA PHE A 51 10.06 21.10 1.78
C PHE A 51 9.79 20.95 3.28
N THR A 52 10.27 19.85 3.87
CA THR A 52 10.31 19.67 5.32
C THR A 52 11.40 20.55 5.93
N LYS A 53 11.42 20.66 7.25
CA LYS A 53 12.46 21.43 7.96
C LYS A 53 13.86 20.88 7.64
N GLU A 54 14.02 19.58 7.68
CA GLU A 54 15.28 18.87 7.43
C GLU A 54 15.74 19.06 5.95
N GLN A 55 14.79 19.03 5.01
CA GLN A 55 15.07 19.32 3.60
C GLN A 55 15.53 20.78 3.41
N TYR A 56 14.94 21.75 4.12
CA TYR A 56 15.44 23.14 4.11
C TYR A 56 16.85 23.25 4.67
N GLU A 57 17.23 22.47 5.70
CA GLU A 57 18.60 22.42 6.22
C GLU A 57 19.60 21.94 5.15
N ILE A 58 19.25 20.87 4.41
CA ILE A 58 20.05 20.37 3.29
C ILE A 58 20.16 21.43 2.17
N ILE A 59 19.06 22.08 1.79
CA ILE A 59 19.06 23.12 0.77
C ILE A 59 19.92 24.31 1.21
N SER A 60 19.90 24.66 2.50
CA SER A 60 20.75 25.69 3.06
C SER A 60 22.25 25.35 2.89
N GLU A 61 22.65 24.11 3.10
CA GLU A 61 24.01 23.66 2.84
C GLU A 61 24.36 23.62 1.34
N ILE A 62 23.41 23.27 0.49
CA ILE A 62 23.57 23.37 -0.97
C ILE A 62 23.82 24.83 -1.37
N PHE A 63 23.06 25.79 -0.86
CA PHE A 63 23.27 27.22 -1.12
C PHE A 63 24.66 27.73 -0.70
N ARG A 64 25.22 27.17 0.38
CA ARG A 64 26.58 27.54 0.83
C ARG A 64 27.70 27.01 -0.04
N GLN A 65 27.50 25.83 -0.65
CA GLN A 65 28.58 25.05 -1.25
C GLN A 65 28.53 25.04 -2.77
N ALA A 66 27.33 25.02 -3.37
CA ALA A 66 27.17 24.87 -4.81
C ALA A 66 27.55 26.15 -5.57
N GLU A 67 28.04 25.98 -6.80
CA GLU A 67 28.37 27.12 -7.69
C GLU A 67 27.09 27.77 -8.23
N ASN A 68 26.11 26.96 -8.68
CA ASN A 68 24.81 27.43 -9.11
C ASN A 68 23.72 26.49 -8.57
N VAL A 69 22.57 27.06 -8.20
CA VAL A 69 21.39 26.30 -7.77
C VAL A 69 20.17 26.75 -8.56
N CYS A 70 19.51 25.81 -9.21
CA CYS A 70 18.28 26.03 -9.95
C CYS A 70 17.15 25.22 -9.29
N ILE A 71 16.10 25.88 -8.85
CA ILE A 71 14.94 25.23 -8.23
C ILE A 71 13.71 25.52 -9.07
N THR A 72 13.01 24.47 -9.53
CA THR A 72 11.75 24.62 -10.25
C THR A 72 10.57 24.52 -9.31
N LEU A 73 9.61 25.41 -9.45
CA LEU A 73 8.37 25.43 -8.67
C LEU A 73 7.17 25.65 -9.60
N ALA A 74 6.08 24.93 -9.35
CA ALA A 74 4.84 25.12 -10.09
C ALA A 74 4.00 26.25 -9.44
N TYR A 75 4.48 27.50 -9.53
CA TYR A 75 3.80 28.66 -8.97
C TYR A 75 3.68 29.81 -9.98
N ASP A 76 2.73 30.71 -9.77
CA ASP A 76 2.61 31.94 -10.54
C ASP A 76 3.08 33.14 -9.71
N PRO A 77 4.20 33.78 -10.06
CA PRO A 77 4.72 34.92 -9.31
C PRO A 77 3.88 36.20 -9.50
N THR A 78 2.94 36.22 -10.44
CA THR A 78 2.11 37.40 -10.77
C THR A 78 0.79 37.40 -10.01
N GLU A 79 0.40 36.31 -9.38
CA GLU A 79 -0.86 36.24 -8.63
C GLU A 79 -0.69 36.69 -7.18
N ASP A 80 -1.68 37.47 -6.74
CA ASP A 80 -1.82 37.87 -5.35
C ASP A 80 -1.88 36.63 -4.47
N ALA A 81 -1.07 36.58 -3.42
CA ALA A 81 -0.87 35.44 -2.54
C ALA A 81 -2.14 34.92 -1.82
N ALA A 82 -3.30 35.54 -2.09
CA ALA A 82 -4.57 35.22 -1.53
C ALA A 82 -5.31 34.04 -2.19
N LEU A 83 -4.87 33.56 -3.38
CA LEU A 83 -5.52 32.43 -4.03
C LEU A 83 -5.02 31.11 -3.42
N ALA A 84 -5.92 30.47 -2.68
CA ALA A 84 -5.68 29.29 -1.87
C ALA A 84 -4.87 28.14 -2.52
N PRO A 85 -5.01 27.81 -3.81
CA PRO A 85 -4.28 26.70 -4.42
C PRO A 85 -2.76 26.88 -4.47
N PHE A 86 -2.27 28.11 -4.61
CA PHE A 86 -0.85 28.42 -4.79
C PHE A 86 -0.17 28.98 -3.53
N TYR A 87 -0.93 29.19 -2.45
CA TYR A 87 -0.40 29.80 -1.23
C TYR A 87 0.83 29.09 -0.67
N ASN A 88 0.77 27.77 -0.53
CA ASN A 88 1.87 26.98 0.02
C ASN A 88 3.11 26.99 -0.87
N ILE A 89 2.92 26.96 -2.20
CA ILE A 89 4.03 26.99 -3.15
C ILE A 89 4.66 28.37 -3.19
N ASN A 90 3.86 29.42 -3.14
CA ASN A 90 4.34 30.81 -3.06
C ASN A 90 5.13 31.04 -1.76
N GLU A 91 4.66 30.48 -0.62
CA GLU A 91 5.40 30.52 0.64
C GLU A 91 6.72 29.76 0.53
N THR A 92 6.74 28.60 -0.12
CA THR A 92 7.96 27.84 -0.42
C THR A 92 8.96 28.69 -1.21
N GLY A 93 8.51 29.35 -2.25
CA GLY A 93 9.36 30.24 -3.05
C GLY A 93 9.93 31.43 -2.25
N ARG A 94 9.11 32.04 -1.36
CA ARG A 94 9.59 33.11 -0.46
C ARG A 94 10.65 32.62 0.53
N ARG A 95 10.43 31.47 1.16
CA ARG A 95 11.37 30.86 2.10
C ARG A 95 12.70 30.48 1.44
N LEU A 96 12.65 29.91 0.23
CA LEU A 96 13.85 29.57 -0.53
C LEU A 96 14.68 30.82 -0.84
N ARG A 97 14.06 31.93 -1.27
CA ARG A 97 14.77 33.20 -1.51
C ARG A 97 15.36 33.77 -0.22
N ALA A 98 14.62 33.74 0.88
CA ALA A 98 15.12 34.17 2.18
C ALA A 98 16.34 33.36 2.60
N SER A 99 16.26 32.02 2.49
CA SER A 99 17.36 31.12 2.81
C SER A 99 18.58 31.34 1.90
N ALA A 100 18.37 31.56 0.61
CA ALA A 100 19.46 31.87 -0.31
C ALA A 100 20.15 33.19 0.08
N CYS A 101 19.40 34.24 0.40
CA CYS A 101 19.95 35.51 0.88
C CYS A 101 20.72 35.37 2.18
N GLU A 102 20.20 34.63 3.16
CA GLU A 102 20.86 34.33 4.45
C GLU A 102 22.19 33.60 4.26
N ASN A 103 22.30 32.76 3.22
CA ASN A 103 23.51 32.02 2.89
C ASN A 103 24.44 32.81 1.90
N GLY A 104 24.16 34.09 1.64
CA GLY A 104 25.00 34.93 0.83
C GLY A 104 24.89 34.72 -0.69
N CYS A 105 23.88 34.01 -1.15
CA CYS A 105 23.68 33.78 -2.59
C CYS A 105 23.10 35.00 -3.28
N THR A 106 23.53 35.24 -4.53
CA THR A 106 22.90 36.21 -5.41
C THR A 106 21.71 35.54 -6.13
N THR A 107 20.50 36.02 -5.87
CA THR A 107 19.31 35.51 -6.55
C THR A 107 19.14 36.19 -7.92
N LEU A 108 18.97 35.40 -8.95
CA LEU A 108 18.63 35.89 -10.30
C LEU A 108 17.10 36.11 -10.43
N PRO A 109 16.67 36.92 -11.43
CA PRO A 109 15.25 37.02 -11.75
C PRO A 109 14.65 35.66 -12.14
N ASP A 110 13.39 35.45 -11.79
CA ASP A 110 12.70 34.19 -12.10
C ASP A 110 12.54 34.00 -13.62
N THR A 111 12.79 32.77 -14.07
CA THR A 111 12.44 32.36 -15.43
C THR A 111 11.04 31.77 -15.41
N VAL A 112 10.06 32.52 -15.91
CA VAL A 112 8.66 32.09 -15.94
C VAL A 112 8.38 31.33 -17.23
N LEU A 113 8.11 30.04 -17.11
CA LEU A 113 7.72 29.17 -18.23
C LEU A 113 6.20 29.30 -18.46
N ARG A 114 5.79 30.11 -19.41
CA ARG A 114 4.36 30.33 -19.74
C ARG A 114 3.81 29.36 -20.77
N GLU A 115 4.67 28.68 -21.49
CA GLU A 115 4.26 27.70 -22.47
C GLU A 115 4.15 26.32 -21.81
N ALA A 116 3.06 25.63 -22.09
CA ALA A 116 2.83 24.26 -21.64
C ALA A 116 2.90 23.29 -22.83
N PRO A 117 4.10 22.99 -23.36
CA PRO A 117 4.28 22.19 -24.59
C PRO A 117 3.78 20.75 -24.44
N ARG A 118 3.55 20.29 -23.22
CA ARG A 118 2.94 18.99 -22.95
C ARG A 118 1.51 18.86 -23.45
N PHE A 119 0.78 19.97 -23.63
CA PHE A 119 -0.59 19.96 -24.12
C PHE A 119 -0.62 20.16 -25.62
N SER A 120 -1.03 19.13 -26.36
CA SER A 120 -1.23 19.21 -27.81
C SER A 120 -2.55 19.91 -28.21
N ALA A 121 -3.51 20.01 -27.28
CA ALA A 121 -4.80 20.64 -27.52
C ALA A 121 -4.85 22.04 -26.87
N PRO A 122 -5.19 23.09 -27.65
CA PRO A 122 -5.21 24.47 -27.15
C PRO A 122 -6.19 24.69 -26.00
N GLU A 123 -7.30 23.96 -25.93
CA GLU A 123 -8.26 24.02 -24.83
C GLU A 123 -7.67 23.49 -23.51
N LEU A 124 -6.72 22.55 -23.55
CA LEU A 124 -6.02 22.08 -22.34
C LEU A 124 -5.01 23.12 -21.85
N SER A 125 -4.28 23.74 -22.75
CA SER A 125 -3.39 24.88 -22.40
C SER A 125 -4.20 26.03 -21.81
N TYR A 126 -5.34 26.36 -22.43
CA TYR A 126 -6.23 27.38 -21.91
C TYR A 126 -6.75 27.03 -20.50
N LEU A 127 -7.19 25.77 -20.29
CA LEU A 127 -7.65 25.30 -18.96
C LEU A 127 -6.55 25.43 -17.92
N ALA A 128 -5.34 24.95 -18.23
CA ALA A 128 -4.20 25.02 -17.31
C ALA A 128 -3.88 26.45 -16.86
N LEU A 129 -3.96 27.40 -17.78
CA LEU A 129 -3.64 28.81 -17.50
C LEU A 129 -4.77 29.56 -16.78
N ASN A 130 -6.04 29.12 -16.93
CA ASN A 130 -7.18 29.91 -16.48
C ASN A 130 -8.06 29.22 -15.41
N LEU A 131 -7.77 27.98 -15.06
CA LEU A 131 -8.64 27.20 -14.15
C LEU A 131 -8.83 27.89 -12.79
N TRP A 132 -7.77 28.51 -12.28
CA TRP A 132 -7.70 29.08 -10.93
C TRP A 132 -8.00 30.59 -10.85
N HIS A 133 -8.19 31.24 -11.98
CA HIS A 133 -8.59 32.65 -11.99
C HIS A 133 -10.05 32.84 -11.54
N GLU A 134 -10.36 33.99 -10.97
CA GLU A 134 -11.72 34.31 -10.58
C GLU A 134 -12.70 34.18 -11.75
N PRO A 135 -13.92 33.63 -11.53
CA PRO A 135 -14.88 33.37 -12.61
C PRO A 135 -15.24 34.61 -13.45
N ASN A 136 -15.22 35.79 -12.83
CA ASN A 136 -15.59 37.05 -13.48
C ASN A 136 -14.46 37.69 -14.32
N VAL A 137 -13.23 37.20 -14.17
CA VAL A 137 -12.03 37.72 -14.85
C VAL A 137 -11.58 36.79 -15.97
N LYS A 138 -12.07 35.55 -16.00
CA LYS A 138 -11.67 34.56 -16.99
C LYS A 138 -12.12 34.96 -18.39
N PRO A 139 -11.20 35.05 -19.36
CA PRO A 139 -11.59 35.16 -20.75
C PRO A 139 -12.39 33.89 -21.13
N LYS A 140 -13.46 34.06 -21.87
CA LYS A 140 -14.26 32.92 -22.35
C LYS A 140 -13.52 32.19 -23.46
N TYR A 141 -13.42 30.85 -23.36
CA TYR A 141 -12.89 30.04 -24.45
C TYR A 141 -13.95 29.92 -25.55
N GLU A 142 -13.74 30.60 -26.66
CA GLU A 142 -14.72 30.68 -27.76
C GLU A 142 -14.63 29.55 -28.78
N PRO A 143 -13.42 28.97 -29.06
CA PRO A 143 -13.30 27.88 -30.04
C PRO A 143 -14.05 26.63 -29.59
N LYS A 144 -14.39 25.76 -30.57
CA LYS A 144 -15.05 24.49 -30.25
C LYS A 144 -14.13 23.60 -29.44
N CYS A 145 -14.56 23.23 -28.24
CA CYS A 145 -13.82 22.34 -27.35
C CYS A 145 -14.07 20.86 -27.74
N ASN A 146 -13.01 20.16 -28.12
CA ASN A 146 -13.05 18.74 -28.49
C ASN A 146 -12.24 17.85 -27.55
N ALA A 147 -11.22 18.41 -26.88
CA ALA A 147 -10.31 17.66 -26.00
C ALA A 147 -10.82 17.54 -24.57
N LEU A 148 -11.80 18.36 -24.16
CA LEU A 148 -12.42 18.29 -22.84
C LEU A 148 -13.83 17.75 -22.93
N ARG A 149 -14.16 16.83 -22.00
CA ARG A 149 -15.47 16.21 -21.92
C ARG A 149 -15.89 16.04 -20.47
N VAL A 150 -17.06 16.48 -20.12
CA VAL A 150 -17.68 16.25 -18.81
C VAL A 150 -18.80 15.23 -18.98
N ILE A 151 -18.77 14.18 -18.17
CA ILE A 151 -19.74 13.09 -18.18
C ILE A 151 -20.43 13.07 -16.80
N CYS A 152 -21.76 13.16 -16.82
CA CYS A 152 -22.57 12.97 -15.62
C CYS A 152 -23.10 11.54 -15.59
N ALA A 153 -22.65 10.76 -14.63
CA ALA A 153 -23.08 9.38 -14.42
C ALA A 153 -24.05 9.28 -13.24
N ALA A 154 -24.95 8.31 -13.27
CA ALA A 154 -25.93 8.10 -12.21
C ALA A 154 -25.29 7.54 -10.91
N ASN A 155 -24.20 6.83 -11.04
CA ASN A 155 -23.44 6.23 -9.93
C ASN A 155 -22.01 5.88 -10.38
N LYS A 156 -21.16 5.45 -9.43
CA LYS A 156 -19.75 5.08 -9.66
C LYS A 156 -19.59 3.95 -10.70
N THR A 157 -20.52 3.00 -10.74
CA THR A 157 -20.46 1.88 -11.70
C THR A 157 -20.71 2.36 -13.14
N GLU A 158 -21.68 3.24 -13.35
CA GLU A 158 -21.93 3.84 -14.66
C GLU A 158 -20.81 4.78 -15.09
N GLU A 159 -20.19 5.49 -14.15
CA GLU A 159 -19.00 6.29 -14.40
C GLU A 159 -17.83 5.42 -14.89
N ALA A 160 -17.51 4.34 -14.17
CA ALA A 160 -16.48 3.38 -14.55
C ALA A 160 -16.79 2.72 -15.92
N ARG A 161 -18.07 2.42 -16.19
CA ARG A 161 -18.51 1.89 -17.49
C ARG A 161 -18.28 2.88 -18.63
N ALA A 162 -18.62 4.15 -18.41
CA ALA A 162 -18.41 5.19 -19.42
C ALA A 162 -16.94 5.35 -19.77
N VAL A 163 -16.05 5.28 -18.76
CA VAL A 163 -14.60 5.32 -18.96
C VAL A 163 -14.13 4.10 -19.75
N ALA A 164 -14.50 2.88 -19.34
CA ALA A 164 -14.10 1.66 -20.02
C ALA A 164 -14.59 1.62 -21.49
N CYS A 165 -15.83 2.05 -21.74
CA CYS A 165 -16.38 2.17 -23.09
C CYS A 165 -15.58 3.15 -23.97
N ASP A 166 -15.22 4.32 -23.43
CA ASP A 166 -14.48 5.32 -24.21
C ASP A 166 -13.04 4.85 -24.48
N ILE A 167 -12.37 4.20 -23.51
CA ILE A 167 -11.05 3.58 -23.71
C ILE A 167 -11.14 2.53 -24.82
N ALA A 168 -12.05 1.56 -24.72
CA ALA A 168 -12.22 0.51 -25.71
C ALA A 168 -12.49 1.07 -27.11
N ARG A 169 -13.33 2.13 -27.21
CA ARG A 169 -13.58 2.83 -28.46
C ARG A 169 -12.33 3.48 -29.04
N ARG A 170 -11.53 4.18 -28.22
CA ARG A 170 -10.30 4.86 -28.67
C ARG A 170 -9.20 3.88 -29.07
N VAL A 171 -9.08 2.75 -28.36
CA VAL A 171 -8.13 1.69 -28.74
C VAL A 171 -8.49 1.08 -30.10
N ARG A 172 -9.77 0.87 -30.39
CA ARG A 172 -10.23 0.44 -31.73
C ARG A 172 -9.92 1.48 -32.82
N LEU A 173 -9.73 2.75 -32.46
CA LEU A 173 -9.32 3.83 -33.36
C LEU A 173 -7.79 4.01 -33.44
N GLY A 174 -7.00 3.14 -32.79
CA GLY A 174 -5.55 3.10 -32.90
C GLY A 174 -4.77 3.64 -31.70
N ALA A 175 -5.43 4.03 -30.61
CA ALA A 175 -4.75 4.37 -29.37
C ALA A 175 -4.21 3.10 -28.68
N ARG A 176 -3.17 3.24 -27.84
CA ARG A 176 -2.63 2.15 -27.02
C ARG A 176 -3.12 2.29 -25.59
N TYR A 177 -3.21 1.20 -24.85
CA TYR A 177 -3.63 1.23 -23.44
C TYR A 177 -2.74 2.11 -22.58
N ARG A 178 -1.46 2.15 -22.80
CA ARG A 178 -0.49 3.02 -22.11
C ARG A 178 -0.70 4.53 -22.38
N ASP A 179 -1.49 4.89 -23.38
CA ASP A 179 -1.83 6.28 -23.66
C ASP A 179 -2.90 6.83 -22.69
N PHE A 180 -3.45 6.00 -21.82
CA PHE A 180 -4.55 6.34 -20.91
C PHE A 180 -4.14 6.31 -19.44
N ALA A 181 -4.63 7.31 -18.68
CA ALA A 181 -4.60 7.30 -17.22
C ALA A 181 -5.99 7.55 -16.64
N ILE A 182 -6.32 6.85 -15.57
CA ILE A 182 -7.52 7.06 -14.75
C ILE A 182 -7.04 7.58 -13.39
N ILE A 183 -7.50 8.77 -13.00
CA ILE A 183 -7.10 9.47 -11.79
C ILE A 183 -8.31 9.61 -10.90
N SER A 184 -8.20 9.17 -9.64
CA SER A 184 -9.17 9.43 -8.58
C SER A 184 -8.51 10.19 -7.44
N ARG A 185 -9.28 10.83 -6.58
CA ARG A 185 -8.74 11.44 -5.37
C ARG A 185 -8.31 10.37 -4.36
N ARG A 186 -9.17 9.36 -4.15
CA ARG A 186 -8.91 8.19 -3.31
C ARG A 186 -9.28 6.95 -4.10
N ARG A 187 -8.33 6.08 -4.26
CA ARG A 187 -8.52 4.84 -4.99
C ARG A 187 -9.56 3.93 -4.34
N ASP A 188 -9.58 3.87 -3.01
CA ASP A 188 -10.50 3.01 -2.26
C ASP A 188 -11.98 3.31 -2.54
N ASP A 189 -12.29 4.53 -2.96
CA ASP A 189 -13.65 4.90 -3.36
C ASP A 189 -14.15 4.15 -4.61
N TYR A 190 -13.23 3.61 -5.42
CA TYR A 190 -13.50 2.89 -6.67
C TYR A 190 -12.93 1.46 -6.67
N ALA A 191 -12.31 1.01 -5.56
CA ALA A 191 -11.77 -0.33 -5.45
C ALA A 191 -12.85 -1.39 -5.70
N GLY A 192 -12.54 -2.37 -6.54
CA GLY A 192 -13.49 -3.41 -6.96
C GLY A 192 -14.50 -2.97 -8.03
N ILE A 193 -14.74 -1.66 -8.24
CA ILE A 193 -15.68 -1.15 -9.26
C ILE A 193 -14.96 -0.96 -10.58
N ILE A 194 -13.88 -0.16 -10.58
CA ILE A 194 -13.12 0.12 -11.81
C ILE A 194 -12.43 -1.13 -12.33
N ASP A 195 -11.87 -1.94 -11.45
CA ASP A 195 -11.20 -3.20 -11.76
C ASP A 195 -12.16 -4.19 -12.45
N ALA A 196 -13.35 -4.41 -11.86
CA ALA A 196 -14.35 -5.29 -12.42
C ALA A 196 -14.83 -4.79 -13.80
N MET A 197 -14.96 -3.46 -13.95
CA MET A 197 -15.40 -2.87 -15.20
C MET A 197 -14.33 -3.02 -16.30
N LEU A 198 -13.06 -2.70 -16.01
CA LEU A 198 -11.97 -2.84 -16.97
C LEU A 198 -11.78 -4.31 -17.40
N ARG A 199 -11.87 -5.26 -16.45
CA ARG A 199 -11.85 -6.71 -16.76
C ARG A 199 -13.00 -7.13 -17.67
N SER A 200 -14.22 -6.62 -17.42
CA SER A 200 -15.38 -6.97 -18.25
C SER A 200 -15.28 -6.47 -19.71
N TYR A 201 -14.41 -5.47 -19.94
CA TYR A 201 -14.09 -4.95 -21.27
C TYR A 201 -12.74 -5.48 -21.80
N GLU A 202 -12.10 -6.42 -21.10
CA GLU A 202 -10.79 -7.00 -21.45
C GLU A 202 -9.70 -5.93 -21.62
N ILE A 203 -9.76 -4.86 -20.81
CA ILE A 203 -8.81 -3.76 -20.82
C ILE A 203 -7.70 -4.07 -19.80
N PRO A 204 -6.44 -4.25 -20.24
CA PRO A 204 -5.32 -4.41 -19.34
C PRO A 204 -5.05 -3.11 -18.56
N TYR A 205 -4.83 -3.22 -17.28
CA TYR A 205 -4.58 -2.06 -16.41
C TYR A 205 -3.49 -2.32 -15.39
N PHE A 206 -2.77 -1.28 -15.06
CA PHE A 206 -1.84 -1.24 -13.94
C PHE A 206 -2.39 -0.37 -12.83
N LEU A 207 -2.55 -0.96 -11.67
CA LEU A 207 -2.95 -0.25 -10.48
C LEU A 207 -1.69 0.20 -9.72
N SER A 208 -1.35 1.48 -9.84
CA SER A 208 -0.26 2.08 -9.07
C SER A 208 -0.69 2.17 -7.60
N SER A 209 -0.50 1.08 -6.87
CA SER A 209 -0.89 1.02 -5.46
C SER A 209 0.17 0.36 -4.62
N ARG A 210 0.27 0.84 -3.41
CA ARG A 210 0.80 0.07 -2.30
C ARG A 210 -0.36 -0.70 -1.68
N SER A 211 -0.31 -2.01 -1.72
CA SER A 211 -1.33 -2.86 -1.13
C SER A 211 -0.99 -3.16 0.32
N ASP A 212 -1.98 -3.09 1.19
CA ASP A 212 -1.86 -3.53 2.58
C ASP A 212 -1.47 -5.01 2.62
N ILE A 213 -0.30 -5.30 3.18
CA ILE A 213 0.23 -6.67 3.29
C ILE A 213 -0.69 -7.60 4.10
N MET A 214 -1.54 -7.05 4.97
CA MET A 214 -2.50 -7.82 5.77
C MET A 214 -3.53 -8.58 4.92
N ARG A 215 -3.67 -8.25 3.64
CA ARG A 215 -4.54 -8.98 2.69
C ARG A 215 -3.89 -10.25 2.15
N LEU A 216 -2.57 -10.36 2.21
CA LEU A 216 -1.83 -11.49 1.68
C LEU A 216 -2.09 -12.76 2.49
N SER A 217 -2.41 -13.86 1.84
CA SER A 217 -2.71 -15.15 2.49
C SER A 217 -1.63 -15.62 3.47
N PRO A 218 -0.31 -15.53 3.18
CA PRO A 218 0.73 -15.92 4.14
C PRO A 218 0.77 -15.03 5.39
N ILE A 219 0.55 -13.73 5.24
CA ILE A 219 0.46 -12.81 6.38
C ILE A 219 -0.77 -13.12 7.23
N ARG A 220 -1.92 -13.35 6.58
CA ARG A 220 -3.16 -13.77 7.27
C ARG A 220 -2.98 -15.09 8.01
N PHE A 221 -2.25 -16.06 7.43
CA PHE A 221 -1.94 -17.34 8.06
C PHE A 221 -1.15 -17.13 9.37
N VAL A 222 -0.10 -16.31 9.33
CA VAL A 222 0.72 -15.97 10.51
C VAL A 222 -0.15 -15.36 11.62
N PHE A 223 -0.94 -14.33 11.29
CA PHE A 223 -1.77 -13.66 12.29
C PHE A 223 -2.92 -14.53 12.78
N ALA A 224 -3.51 -15.40 11.97
CA ALA A 224 -4.52 -16.34 12.40
C ALA A 224 -3.94 -17.37 13.39
N ALA A 225 -2.73 -17.89 13.14
CA ALA A 225 -2.05 -18.80 14.06
C ALA A 225 -1.73 -18.12 15.40
N LEU A 226 -1.18 -16.90 15.39
CA LEU A 226 -0.91 -16.11 16.60
C LEU A 226 -2.20 -15.77 17.37
N GLU A 227 -3.30 -15.49 16.67
CA GLU A 227 -4.58 -15.21 17.30
C GLU A 227 -5.15 -16.45 18.03
N ILE A 228 -4.95 -17.64 17.48
CA ILE A 228 -5.29 -18.91 18.16
C ILE A 228 -4.43 -19.09 19.42
N CYS A 229 -3.12 -18.81 19.35
CA CYS A 229 -2.25 -18.86 20.52
C CYS A 229 -2.71 -17.90 21.63
N ARG A 230 -3.22 -16.71 21.24
CA ARG A 230 -3.65 -15.66 22.17
C ARG A 230 -5.03 -15.88 22.76
N ARG A 231 -6.01 -16.27 21.92
CA ARG A 231 -7.45 -16.38 22.30
C ARG A 231 -7.94 -17.80 22.41
N GLY A 232 -7.10 -18.78 22.07
CA GLY A 232 -7.44 -20.19 22.09
C GLY A 232 -8.16 -20.68 20.83
N PHE A 233 -8.45 -21.97 20.83
CA PHE A 233 -9.09 -22.69 19.73
C PHE A 233 -10.61 -22.44 19.74
N THR A 234 -11.01 -21.22 19.37
CA THR A 234 -12.43 -20.93 19.11
C THR A 234 -12.83 -21.38 17.72
N LEU A 235 -14.12 -21.64 17.49
CA LEU A 235 -14.63 -21.98 16.15
C LEU A 235 -14.23 -20.91 15.12
N GLU A 236 -14.39 -19.63 15.48
CA GLU A 236 -14.08 -18.49 14.64
C GLU A 236 -12.58 -18.43 14.24
N ASN A 237 -11.68 -18.55 15.23
CA ASN A 237 -10.24 -18.50 15.00
C ASN A 237 -9.76 -19.66 14.14
N VAL A 238 -10.23 -20.88 14.40
CA VAL A 238 -9.88 -22.06 13.60
C VAL A 238 -10.43 -21.94 12.19
N THR A 239 -11.66 -21.44 12.02
CA THR A 239 -12.22 -21.18 10.69
C THR A 239 -11.41 -20.13 9.93
N ALA A 240 -11.00 -19.03 10.57
CA ALA A 240 -10.14 -18.02 9.96
C ALA A 240 -8.79 -18.59 9.49
N TYR A 241 -8.20 -19.48 10.30
CA TYR A 241 -6.94 -20.14 9.97
C TYR A 241 -7.06 -21.10 8.77
N ILE A 242 -8.07 -21.97 8.75
CA ILE A 242 -8.25 -22.93 7.64
C ILE A 242 -8.62 -22.23 6.32
N LYS A 243 -9.25 -21.05 6.36
CA LYS A 243 -9.66 -20.27 5.20
C LYS A 243 -8.54 -19.40 4.62
N THR A 244 -7.30 -19.56 5.03
CA THR A 244 -6.16 -18.82 4.45
C THR A 244 -5.77 -19.33 3.07
N GLY A 245 -6.20 -20.54 2.68
CA GLY A 245 -5.91 -21.15 1.38
C GLY A 245 -4.48 -21.69 1.24
N LEU A 246 -3.76 -21.87 2.37
CA LEU A 246 -2.35 -22.29 2.37
C LEU A 246 -2.12 -23.67 3.00
N LEU A 247 -3.18 -24.38 3.34
CA LEU A 247 -3.09 -25.76 3.82
C LEU A 247 -3.02 -26.72 2.64
N ASP A 248 -2.11 -27.70 2.69
CA ASP A 248 -1.98 -28.71 1.64
C ASP A 248 -3.07 -29.81 1.76
N ILE A 249 -4.33 -29.36 1.73
CA ILE A 249 -5.53 -30.18 1.87
C ILE A 249 -6.53 -29.70 0.80
N PRO A 250 -7.20 -30.64 0.09
CA PRO A 250 -8.21 -30.25 -0.90
C PRO A 250 -9.35 -29.42 -0.29
N ASP A 251 -9.81 -28.40 -1.03
CA ASP A 251 -10.87 -27.49 -0.58
C ASP A 251 -12.16 -28.20 -0.20
N GLU A 252 -12.52 -29.29 -0.90
CA GLU A 252 -13.68 -30.11 -0.60
C GLU A 252 -13.56 -30.75 0.81
N THR A 253 -12.39 -31.29 1.13
CA THR A 253 -12.09 -31.89 2.42
C THR A 253 -12.04 -30.85 3.54
N LEU A 254 -11.49 -29.66 3.29
CA LEU A 254 -11.55 -28.53 4.22
C LEU A 254 -12.98 -28.06 4.45
N GLY A 255 -13.82 -28.02 3.41
CA GLY A 255 -15.24 -27.68 3.50
C GLY A 255 -16.02 -28.70 4.34
N LEU A 256 -15.71 -29.99 4.19
CA LEU A 256 -16.27 -31.05 5.04
C LEU A 256 -15.88 -30.88 6.52
N PHE A 257 -14.61 -30.59 6.77
CA PHE A 257 -14.10 -30.30 8.11
C PHE A 257 -14.78 -29.07 8.73
N GLU A 258 -14.87 -27.95 8.00
CA GLU A 258 -15.54 -26.72 8.44
C GLU A 258 -17.02 -27.00 8.78
N THR A 259 -17.73 -27.71 7.90
CA THR A 259 -19.11 -28.07 8.11
C THR A 259 -19.29 -28.89 9.40
N TYR A 260 -18.40 -29.84 9.66
CA TYR A 260 -18.42 -30.66 10.85
C TYR A 260 -18.19 -29.88 12.13
N ILE A 261 -17.11 -29.05 12.19
CA ILE A 261 -16.79 -28.25 13.39
C ILE A 261 -17.91 -27.24 13.70
N THR A 262 -18.52 -26.67 12.64
CA THR A 262 -19.64 -25.73 12.78
C THR A 262 -20.90 -26.45 13.28
N ARG A 263 -21.26 -27.57 12.66
CA ARG A 263 -22.46 -28.36 13.03
C ARG A 263 -22.43 -28.84 14.49
N TRP A 264 -21.27 -29.29 14.95
CA TRP A 264 -21.08 -29.81 16.29
C TRP A 264 -20.56 -28.77 17.29
N ASN A 265 -20.46 -27.51 16.87
CA ASN A 265 -19.97 -26.40 17.68
C ASN A 265 -18.69 -26.79 18.43
N ILE A 266 -17.69 -27.28 17.67
CA ILE A 266 -16.40 -27.68 18.24
C ILE A 266 -15.62 -26.45 18.66
N HIS A 267 -15.17 -26.40 19.91
CA HIS A 267 -14.36 -25.28 20.45
C HIS A 267 -13.50 -25.75 21.63
N GLY A 268 -12.45 -24.95 21.92
CA GLY A 268 -11.54 -25.15 23.06
C GLY A 268 -10.85 -26.50 23.07
N ALA A 269 -10.87 -27.18 24.22
CA ALA A 269 -10.17 -28.43 24.43
C ALA A 269 -10.60 -29.56 23.49
N ARG A 270 -11.82 -29.49 22.91
CA ARG A 270 -12.28 -30.49 21.94
C ARG A 270 -11.46 -30.52 20.66
N PHE A 271 -10.71 -29.45 20.34
CA PHE A 271 -9.72 -29.46 19.26
C PHE A 271 -8.43 -30.17 19.67
N THR A 272 -8.00 -30.04 20.94
CA THR A 272 -6.66 -30.37 21.41
C THR A 272 -6.58 -31.56 22.37
N ASP A 273 -7.71 -32.19 22.71
CA ASP A 273 -7.81 -33.33 23.65
C ASP A 273 -7.19 -34.66 23.13
N GLY A 274 -6.76 -34.68 21.86
CA GLY A 274 -6.21 -35.87 21.22
C GLY A 274 -7.24 -36.97 20.89
N ALA A 275 -8.47 -36.86 21.33
CA ALA A 275 -9.51 -37.83 21.06
C ALA A 275 -10.04 -37.75 19.63
N ALA A 276 -10.27 -38.88 18.99
CA ALA A 276 -10.94 -38.87 17.68
C ALA A 276 -12.40 -38.43 17.85
N TRP A 277 -12.88 -37.63 16.91
CA TRP A 277 -14.28 -37.26 16.87
C TRP A 277 -15.14 -38.45 16.36
N THR A 278 -16.27 -38.67 16.99
CA THR A 278 -17.14 -39.83 16.72
C THR A 278 -18.58 -39.45 16.36
N MET A 279 -18.88 -38.15 16.34
CA MET A 279 -20.22 -37.66 16.03
C MET A 279 -20.52 -37.82 14.54
N ASN A 280 -21.78 -38.15 14.19
CA ASN A 280 -22.13 -38.36 12.79
C ASN A 280 -21.95 -37.06 11.94
N PRO A 281 -21.19 -37.09 10.84
CA PRO A 281 -21.03 -35.93 9.97
C PRO A 281 -22.34 -35.34 9.47
N ASP A 282 -23.39 -36.13 9.30
CA ASP A 282 -24.69 -35.67 8.80
C ASP A 282 -25.59 -35.06 9.89
N GLY A 283 -25.19 -35.15 11.16
CA GLY A 283 -25.87 -34.50 12.29
C GLY A 283 -26.67 -35.46 13.18
N TYR A 284 -27.47 -34.89 14.07
CA TYR A 284 -28.29 -35.66 15.01
C TYR A 284 -29.38 -36.46 14.30
N GLY A 285 -29.64 -37.69 14.78
CA GLY A 285 -30.75 -38.53 14.30
C GLY A 285 -30.50 -39.21 12.95
N THR A 286 -29.35 -39.05 12.35
CA THR A 286 -28.96 -39.75 11.13
C THR A 286 -28.31 -41.10 11.47
N VAL A 287 -28.62 -42.12 10.68
CA VAL A 287 -28.02 -43.45 10.85
C VAL A 287 -26.66 -43.50 10.22
N ALA A 288 -25.68 -43.97 10.97
CA ALA A 288 -24.31 -44.14 10.42
C ALA A 288 -24.35 -45.22 9.30
N ASN A 289 -23.62 -44.91 8.22
CA ASN A 289 -23.40 -45.81 7.10
C ASN A 289 -21.90 -45.76 6.68
N GLU A 290 -21.49 -46.63 5.77
CA GLU A 290 -20.10 -46.67 5.30
C GLU A 290 -19.56 -45.34 4.77
N GLU A 291 -20.42 -44.52 4.17
CA GLU A 291 -20.07 -43.19 3.63
C GLU A 291 -19.78 -42.19 4.76
N THR A 292 -20.65 -42.16 5.79
CA THR A 292 -20.47 -41.28 6.97
C THR A 292 -19.23 -41.69 7.77
N GLU A 293 -18.91 -42.99 7.85
CA GLU A 293 -17.68 -43.48 8.49
C GLU A 293 -16.43 -43.04 7.73
N ARG A 294 -16.41 -43.12 6.40
CA ARG A 294 -15.31 -42.65 5.58
C ARG A 294 -15.10 -41.16 5.77
N ARG A 295 -16.17 -40.33 5.70
CA ARG A 295 -16.09 -38.89 5.93
C ARG A 295 -15.57 -38.58 7.33
N LEU A 296 -15.95 -39.35 8.34
CA LEU A 296 -15.47 -39.17 9.71
C LEU A 296 -13.97 -39.47 9.85
N VAL A 297 -13.46 -40.49 9.15
CA VAL A 297 -12.03 -40.79 9.08
C VAL A 297 -11.29 -39.64 8.42
N GLU A 298 -11.81 -39.11 7.33
CA GLU A 298 -11.23 -37.98 6.60
C GLU A 298 -11.20 -36.71 7.48
N ILE A 299 -12.28 -36.39 8.17
CA ILE A 299 -12.37 -35.25 9.11
C ILE A 299 -11.32 -35.38 10.23
N ASN A 300 -11.16 -36.56 10.81
CA ASN A 300 -10.14 -36.79 11.83
C ASN A 300 -8.72 -36.73 11.29
N SER A 301 -8.50 -37.12 10.03
CA SER A 301 -7.22 -36.93 9.36
C SER A 301 -6.88 -35.46 9.21
N VAL A 302 -7.84 -34.63 8.77
CA VAL A 302 -7.69 -33.15 8.71
C VAL A 302 -7.42 -32.56 10.08
N LYS A 303 -8.16 -32.99 11.13
CA LYS A 303 -7.89 -32.58 12.51
C LYS A 303 -6.42 -32.77 12.86
N ASN A 304 -5.89 -33.98 12.61
CA ASN A 304 -4.50 -34.30 12.94
C ASN A 304 -3.49 -33.50 12.10
N ALA A 305 -3.75 -33.32 10.81
CA ALA A 305 -2.86 -32.58 9.91
C ALA A 305 -2.81 -31.07 10.18
N VAL A 306 -3.93 -30.48 10.65
CA VAL A 306 -4.07 -29.03 10.84
C VAL A 306 -3.90 -28.61 12.30
N ILE A 307 -4.62 -29.31 13.20
CA ILE A 307 -4.71 -28.86 14.61
C ILE A 307 -3.49 -29.30 15.42
N ALA A 308 -2.93 -30.48 15.20
CA ALA A 308 -1.80 -30.96 15.99
C ALA A 308 -0.54 -30.06 15.81
N PRO A 309 -0.10 -29.71 14.59
CA PRO A 309 1.02 -28.78 14.42
C PRO A 309 0.75 -27.40 15.03
N LEU A 310 -0.47 -26.88 14.85
CA LEU A 310 -0.88 -25.60 15.40
C LEU A 310 -0.90 -25.61 16.94
N HIS A 311 -1.35 -26.72 17.54
CA HIS A 311 -1.32 -26.90 19.00
C HIS A 311 0.12 -26.94 19.54
N MET A 312 1.02 -27.63 18.85
CA MET A 312 2.46 -27.63 19.19
C MET A 312 3.06 -26.23 19.09
N PHE A 313 2.76 -25.51 18.02
CA PHE A 313 3.18 -24.11 17.85
C PHE A 313 2.67 -23.24 19.01
N CYS A 314 1.37 -23.33 19.35
CA CYS A 314 0.80 -22.54 20.44
C CYS A 314 1.41 -22.91 21.81
N ALA A 315 1.78 -24.15 22.05
CA ALA A 315 2.45 -24.57 23.30
C ALA A 315 3.84 -23.93 23.45
N GLU A 316 4.59 -23.76 22.37
CA GLU A 316 5.88 -23.11 22.38
C GLU A 316 5.75 -21.58 22.35
N ALA A 317 4.96 -21.02 21.47
CA ALA A 317 4.75 -19.58 21.34
C ALA A 317 4.04 -18.95 22.57
N GLY A 318 3.27 -19.74 23.32
CA GLY A 318 2.59 -19.28 24.54
C GLY A 318 3.52 -19.03 25.73
N LYS A 319 4.78 -19.49 25.67
CA LYS A 319 5.76 -19.26 26.74
C LYS A 319 6.22 -17.80 26.72
N LYS A 320 6.53 -17.24 27.89
CA LYS A 320 7.26 -15.99 27.98
C LYS A 320 8.73 -16.26 27.62
N GLN A 321 9.21 -15.63 26.55
CA GLN A 321 10.56 -15.86 26.01
C GLN A 321 11.03 -14.65 25.23
N SER A 322 12.30 -14.65 24.80
CA SER A 322 12.83 -13.54 24.02
C SER A 322 12.16 -13.39 22.67
N VAL A 323 12.16 -12.16 22.12
CA VAL A 323 11.66 -11.88 20.77
C VAL A 323 12.34 -12.78 19.73
N ARG A 324 13.65 -13.00 19.87
CA ARG A 324 14.42 -13.92 19.00
C ARG A 324 13.84 -15.33 19.01
N GLU A 325 13.50 -15.84 20.17
CA GLU A 325 12.94 -17.19 20.29
C GLU A 325 11.52 -17.26 19.71
N HIS A 326 10.69 -16.23 19.92
CA HIS A 326 9.39 -16.14 19.27
C HIS A 326 9.50 -16.10 17.74
N CYS A 327 10.46 -15.35 17.20
CA CYS A 327 10.72 -15.31 15.75
C CYS A 327 11.13 -16.69 15.23
N ARG A 328 12.03 -17.40 15.96
CA ARG A 328 12.46 -18.75 15.61
C ARG A 328 11.28 -19.74 15.61
N VAL A 329 10.49 -19.76 16.67
CA VAL A 329 9.34 -20.65 16.81
C VAL A 329 8.31 -20.40 15.67
N LEU A 330 8.07 -19.14 15.31
CA LEU A 330 7.17 -18.79 14.20
C LEU A 330 7.77 -19.21 12.84
N PHE A 331 9.05 -18.96 12.61
CA PHE A 331 9.71 -19.35 11.37
C PHE A 331 9.75 -20.87 11.19
N ASP A 332 10.05 -21.63 12.25
CA ASP A 332 10.02 -23.09 12.26
C ASP A 332 8.61 -23.62 11.96
N PHE A 333 7.58 -22.98 12.51
CA PHE A 333 6.18 -23.35 12.23
C PHE A 333 5.79 -23.08 10.76
N ILE A 334 6.12 -21.90 10.21
CA ILE A 334 5.88 -21.55 8.80
C ILE A 334 6.57 -22.57 7.87
N SER A 335 7.80 -22.94 8.19
CA SER A 335 8.59 -23.90 7.44
C SER A 335 8.00 -25.31 7.54
N TYR A 336 7.60 -25.75 8.74
CA TYR A 336 6.95 -27.05 8.96
C TYR A 336 5.65 -27.17 8.16
N MET A 337 4.85 -26.11 8.14
CA MET A 337 3.58 -26.06 7.38
C MET A 337 3.80 -25.84 5.88
N ARG A 338 5.05 -25.72 5.41
CA ARG A 338 5.44 -25.56 4.01
C ARG A 338 4.76 -24.36 3.35
N ILE A 339 4.60 -23.26 4.10
CA ILE A 339 3.89 -22.06 3.63
C ILE A 339 4.56 -21.43 2.39
N PRO A 340 5.90 -21.36 2.26
CA PRO A 340 6.53 -20.86 1.04
C PRO A 340 6.13 -21.66 -0.21
N GLU A 341 6.15 -23.01 -0.15
CA GLU A 341 5.80 -23.88 -1.28
C GLU A 341 4.30 -23.77 -1.62
N MET A 342 3.46 -23.67 -0.60
CA MET A 342 2.02 -23.50 -0.80
C MET A 342 1.71 -22.13 -1.41
N THR A 343 2.45 -21.09 -1.01
CA THR A 343 2.36 -19.76 -1.60
C THR A 343 2.75 -19.80 -3.08
N GLU A 344 3.84 -20.48 -3.42
CA GLU A 344 4.27 -20.63 -4.81
C GLU A 344 3.24 -21.39 -5.66
N LYS A 345 2.66 -22.47 -5.11
CA LYS A 345 1.57 -23.23 -5.76
C LYS A 345 0.36 -22.32 -6.05
N LEU A 346 -0.01 -21.49 -5.08
CA LEU A 346 -1.11 -20.53 -5.23
C LEU A 346 -0.78 -19.43 -6.27
N CYS A 347 0.46 -18.91 -6.27
CA CYS A 347 0.93 -17.97 -7.30
C CYS A 347 0.83 -18.52 -8.70
N ARG A 348 1.23 -19.80 -8.90
CA ARG A 348 1.10 -20.47 -10.21
C ARG A 348 -0.37 -20.58 -10.64
N ALA A 349 -1.24 -21.04 -9.74
CA ALA A 349 -2.67 -21.14 -10.03
C ALA A 349 -3.31 -19.78 -10.38
N LEU A 350 -2.93 -18.70 -9.69
CA LEU A 350 -3.37 -17.34 -10.01
C LEU A 350 -2.85 -16.88 -11.38
N THR A 351 -1.60 -17.17 -11.70
CA THR A 351 -1.02 -16.83 -13.00
C THR A 351 -1.73 -17.57 -14.14
N ASP A 352 -2.03 -18.85 -13.96
CA ASP A 352 -2.77 -19.68 -14.93
C ASP A 352 -4.23 -19.18 -15.11
N ALA A 353 -4.80 -18.60 -14.05
CA ALA A 353 -6.12 -17.96 -14.10
C ALA A 353 -6.10 -16.53 -14.70
N GLY A 354 -4.92 -16.02 -15.10
CA GLY A 354 -4.77 -14.67 -15.66
C GLY A 354 -4.62 -13.55 -14.63
N GLU A 355 -4.49 -13.87 -13.33
CA GLU A 355 -4.35 -12.93 -12.22
C GLU A 355 -2.87 -12.69 -11.83
N ALA A 356 -2.02 -12.42 -12.85
CA ALA A 356 -0.57 -12.27 -12.65
C ALA A 356 -0.18 -11.14 -11.67
N GLY A 357 -0.97 -10.07 -11.60
CA GLY A 357 -0.75 -8.96 -10.64
C GLY A 357 -0.90 -9.43 -9.19
N ILE A 358 -1.95 -10.19 -8.88
CA ILE A 358 -2.17 -10.76 -7.54
C ILE A 358 -1.08 -11.78 -7.21
N ALA A 359 -0.66 -12.60 -8.19
CA ALA A 359 0.44 -13.54 -8.01
C ALA A 359 1.76 -12.83 -7.69
N ALA A 360 2.06 -11.72 -8.35
CA ALA A 360 3.26 -10.92 -8.11
C ALA A 360 3.27 -10.27 -6.71
N GLU A 361 2.13 -9.77 -6.23
CA GLU A 361 1.98 -9.30 -4.84
C GLU A 361 2.22 -10.44 -3.84
N LEU A 362 1.55 -11.57 -4.07
CA LEU A 362 1.60 -12.72 -3.16
C LEU A 362 3.00 -13.32 -3.06
N SER A 363 3.77 -13.31 -4.15
CA SER A 363 5.14 -13.85 -4.18
C SER A 363 6.12 -13.11 -3.24
N GLN A 364 5.83 -11.86 -2.89
CA GLN A 364 6.65 -11.04 -1.99
C GLN A 364 6.40 -11.37 -0.51
N ALA A 365 5.29 -12.05 -0.19
CA ALA A 365 4.83 -12.24 1.19
C ALA A 365 5.85 -12.95 2.09
N HIS A 366 6.56 -13.97 1.57
CA HIS A 366 7.56 -14.70 2.36
C HIS A 366 8.77 -13.82 2.70
N GLY A 367 9.29 -13.06 1.74
CA GLY A 367 10.37 -12.09 1.98
C GLY A 367 9.97 -11.05 3.03
N LEU A 368 8.75 -10.51 2.93
CA LEU A 368 8.22 -9.55 3.92
C LEU A 368 8.12 -10.14 5.34
N ILE A 369 7.70 -11.42 5.46
CA ILE A 369 7.68 -12.08 6.77
C ILE A 369 9.11 -12.18 7.32
N CYS A 370 10.07 -12.64 6.53
CA CYS A 370 11.47 -12.74 6.94
C CYS A 370 12.03 -11.37 7.35
N ASP A 371 11.81 -10.34 6.55
CA ASP A 371 12.28 -8.97 6.84
C ASP A 371 11.69 -8.42 8.14
N MET A 372 10.41 -8.70 8.42
CA MET A 372 9.78 -8.31 9.69
C MET A 372 10.39 -9.05 10.87
N LEU A 373 10.62 -10.37 10.75
CA LEU A 373 11.23 -11.16 11.81
C LEU A 373 12.68 -10.73 12.07
N ASP A 374 13.48 -10.51 11.04
CA ASP A 374 14.85 -10.02 11.14
C ASP A 374 14.92 -8.64 11.79
N SER A 375 14.03 -7.74 11.39
CA SER A 375 13.92 -6.41 12.01
C SER A 375 13.55 -6.49 13.50
N LEU A 376 12.60 -7.36 13.87
CA LEU A 376 12.24 -7.57 15.28
C LEU A 376 13.42 -8.13 16.10
N VAL A 377 14.18 -9.07 15.53
CA VAL A 377 15.38 -9.62 16.17
C VAL A 377 16.45 -8.55 16.31
N ALA A 378 16.67 -7.71 15.30
CA ALA A 378 17.64 -6.63 15.35
C ALA A 378 17.26 -5.57 16.40
N CYS A 379 15.99 -5.19 16.46
CA CYS A 379 15.52 -4.13 17.36
C CYS A 379 15.37 -4.58 18.82
N SER A 380 14.88 -5.79 19.06
CA SER A 380 14.43 -6.21 20.41
C SER A 380 14.70 -7.69 20.69
N GLY A 381 15.63 -8.33 19.97
CA GLY A 381 15.84 -9.77 19.98
C GLY A 381 16.01 -10.40 21.36
N ASP A 382 16.66 -9.71 22.27
CA ASP A 382 16.99 -10.20 23.63
C ASP A 382 15.94 -9.77 24.70
N THR A 383 14.85 -9.09 24.28
CA THR A 383 13.78 -8.66 25.18
C THR A 383 12.77 -9.79 25.38
N ASP A 384 12.47 -10.13 26.63
CA ASP A 384 11.44 -11.11 26.96
C ASP A 384 10.05 -10.53 26.83
N VAL A 385 9.23 -11.18 26.02
CA VAL A 385 7.84 -10.78 25.76
C VAL A 385 6.88 -11.97 25.89
N THR A 386 5.61 -11.67 26.06
CA THR A 386 4.54 -12.65 25.94
C THR A 386 4.16 -12.85 24.46
N CYS A 387 3.46 -13.92 24.14
CA CYS A 387 2.90 -14.13 22.79
C CYS A 387 2.05 -12.94 22.32
N GLU A 388 1.28 -12.32 23.21
CA GLU A 388 0.48 -11.12 22.92
C GLU A 388 1.38 -9.91 22.57
N GLY A 389 2.43 -9.68 23.36
CA GLY A 389 3.42 -8.63 23.08
C GLY A 389 4.11 -8.83 21.73
N PHE A 390 4.54 -10.07 21.44
CA PHE A 390 5.15 -10.42 20.16
C PHE A 390 4.18 -10.21 18.98
N ALA A 391 2.94 -10.69 19.09
CA ALA A 391 1.93 -10.51 18.04
C ALA A 391 1.61 -9.03 17.80
N PHE A 392 1.61 -8.20 18.87
CA PHE A 392 1.43 -6.76 18.77
C PHE A 392 2.61 -6.10 18.01
N MET A 393 3.86 -6.42 18.40
CA MET A 393 5.04 -5.90 17.72
C MET A 393 5.06 -6.26 16.24
N LEU A 394 4.79 -7.53 15.90
CA LEU A 394 4.73 -7.99 14.52
C LEU A 394 3.63 -7.27 13.71
N ARG A 395 2.48 -7.00 14.35
CA ARG A 395 1.38 -6.26 13.71
C ARG A 395 1.74 -4.81 13.44
N MET A 396 2.41 -4.13 14.37
CA MET A 396 2.91 -2.76 14.16
C MET A 396 3.86 -2.71 12.96
N MET A 397 4.80 -3.66 12.88
CA MET A 397 5.70 -3.74 11.74
C MET A 397 4.98 -4.02 10.41
N ALA A 398 3.92 -4.83 10.45
CA ALA A 398 3.12 -5.14 9.26
C ALA A 398 2.32 -3.93 8.76
N GLN A 399 1.92 -3.00 9.62
CA GLN A 399 1.17 -1.79 9.24
C GLN A 399 2.01 -0.78 8.46
N ASP A 400 3.34 -0.77 8.68
CA ASP A 400 4.27 0.13 8.00
C ASP A 400 4.82 -0.46 6.69
N LYS A 401 4.48 -1.70 6.38
CA LYS A 401 4.93 -2.39 5.17
C LYS A 401 3.84 -2.39 4.10
N ASP A 402 4.23 -2.03 2.91
CA ASP A 402 3.39 -2.06 1.72
C ASP A 402 4.01 -2.97 0.66
N VAL A 403 3.16 -3.59 -0.14
CA VAL A 403 3.58 -4.31 -1.35
C VAL A 403 3.45 -3.38 -2.54
N GLY A 404 4.56 -3.14 -3.23
CA GLY A 404 4.57 -2.40 -4.49
C GLY A 404 4.24 -3.31 -5.67
N ASN A 405 3.35 -2.86 -6.55
CA ASN A 405 3.11 -3.49 -7.83
C ASN A 405 4.06 -2.93 -8.87
N ILE A 406 4.72 -3.84 -9.62
CA ILE A 406 5.48 -3.49 -10.83
C ILE A 406 4.57 -3.80 -12.03
N PRO A 407 4.47 -2.90 -13.04
CA PRO A 407 3.70 -3.17 -14.24
C PRO A 407 4.06 -4.52 -14.85
N THR A 408 3.07 -5.35 -15.11
CA THR A 408 3.26 -6.69 -15.69
C THR A 408 3.40 -6.63 -17.21
N SER A 409 2.94 -5.54 -17.83
CA SER A 409 2.99 -5.30 -19.27
C SER A 409 3.42 -3.85 -19.58
N VAL A 410 3.94 -3.63 -20.77
CA VAL A 410 4.32 -2.29 -21.26
C VAL A 410 3.12 -1.52 -21.80
N ASP A 411 1.98 -2.17 -22.06
CA ASP A 411 0.79 -1.57 -22.67
C ASP A 411 -0.45 -1.79 -21.79
N GLU A 412 -0.55 -1.01 -20.71
CA GLU A 412 -1.62 -1.06 -19.72
C GLU A 412 -2.14 0.35 -19.39
N VAL A 413 -3.42 0.44 -19.04
CA VAL A 413 -4.04 1.69 -18.55
C VAL A 413 -3.52 1.95 -17.13
N LEU A 414 -2.99 3.14 -16.90
CA LEU A 414 -2.54 3.55 -15.56
C LEU A 414 -3.74 3.97 -14.70
N ILE A 415 -3.90 3.36 -13.53
CA ILE A 415 -4.85 3.81 -12.50
C ILE A 415 -4.04 4.35 -11.32
N THR A 416 -4.29 5.60 -10.94
CA THR A 416 -3.51 6.27 -9.89
C THR A 416 -4.34 7.26 -9.07
N GLU A 417 -3.78 7.67 -7.93
CA GLU A 417 -4.34 8.75 -7.12
C GLU A 417 -3.79 10.11 -7.54
N ALA A 418 -4.58 11.15 -7.34
CA ALA A 418 -4.14 12.51 -7.58
C ALA A 418 -2.93 12.86 -6.69
N GLY A 419 -1.82 13.21 -7.32
CA GLY A 419 -0.56 13.54 -6.64
C GLY A 419 0.39 12.35 -6.38
N ALA A 420 -0.03 11.11 -6.65
CA ALA A 420 0.78 9.92 -6.37
C ALA A 420 1.73 9.52 -7.51
N SER A 421 1.53 9.99 -8.73
CA SER A 421 2.41 9.66 -9.85
C SER A 421 2.50 10.77 -10.90
N ASN A 422 3.64 10.86 -11.57
CA ASN A 422 3.83 11.67 -12.77
C ASN A 422 3.25 10.93 -13.97
N SER A 423 2.11 11.39 -14.48
CA SER A 423 1.49 10.90 -15.72
C SER A 423 2.05 11.61 -16.95
N GLU A 424 3.38 11.65 -17.09
CA GLU A 424 4.07 12.51 -18.07
C GLU A 424 3.83 12.13 -19.53
N ASN A 425 3.60 10.85 -19.80
CA ASN A 425 3.51 10.31 -21.17
C ASN A 425 2.11 9.87 -21.61
N VAL A 426 1.06 10.20 -20.85
CA VAL A 426 -0.31 9.83 -21.21
C VAL A 426 -0.94 10.85 -22.15
N LYS A 427 -1.74 10.39 -23.10
CA LYS A 427 -2.45 11.23 -24.07
C LYS A 427 -3.90 11.52 -23.66
N HIS A 428 -4.47 10.65 -22.85
CA HIS A 428 -5.86 10.73 -22.42
C HIS A 428 -5.96 10.51 -20.91
N VAL A 429 -6.58 11.45 -20.21
CA VAL A 429 -6.76 11.38 -18.75
C VAL A 429 -8.24 11.37 -18.42
N TYR A 430 -8.65 10.43 -17.61
CA TYR A 430 -10.01 10.36 -17.03
C TYR A 430 -9.90 10.69 -15.54
N VAL A 431 -10.53 11.79 -15.12
CA VAL A 431 -10.67 12.14 -13.72
C VAL A 431 -12.02 11.63 -13.25
N ILE A 432 -12.01 10.67 -12.34
CA ILE A 432 -13.23 10.03 -11.80
C ILE A 432 -13.52 10.51 -10.38
N GLY A 433 -14.80 10.51 -10.00
CA GLY A 433 -15.24 11.02 -8.71
C GLY A 433 -15.11 12.54 -8.59
N ALA A 434 -15.14 13.29 -9.69
CA ALA A 434 -15.07 14.74 -9.73
C ALA A 434 -16.41 15.36 -9.31
N ALA A 435 -16.84 15.09 -8.06
CA ALA A 435 -18.06 15.61 -7.46
C ALA A 435 -17.73 16.53 -6.28
N GLU A 436 -18.60 17.50 -6.03
CA GLU A 436 -18.45 18.44 -4.93
C GLU A 436 -18.28 17.71 -3.58
N GLY A 437 -17.31 18.15 -2.78
CA GLY A 437 -16.97 17.53 -1.49
C GLY A 437 -16.17 16.22 -1.58
N VAL A 438 -16.01 15.65 -2.78
CA VAL A 438 -15.21 14.44 -3.02
C VAL A 438 -13.91 14.81 -3.70
N PHE A 439 -13.97 15.46 -4.85
CA PHE A 439 -12.81 15.96 -5.59
C PHE A 439 -13.19 17.28 -6.31
N PRO A 440 -12.78 18.43 -5.76
CA PRO A 440 -11.99 18.64 -4.52
C PRO A 440 -12.77 18.26 -3.24
N ALA A 441 -12.01 18.00 -2.17
CA ALA A 441 -12.61 17.74 -0.87
C ALA A 441 -13.25 19.01 -0.30
N ALA A 442 -14.33 18.85 0.46
CA ALA A 442 -14.80 19.89 1.33
C ALA A 442 -13.71 20.24 2.37
N VAL A 443 -13.38 21.51 2.48
CA VAL A 443 -12.56 22.01 3.59
C VAL A 443 -13.44 21.96 4.84
N THR A 444 -13.17 21.03 5.75
CA THR A 444 -13.74 21.09 7.10
C THR A 444 -12.95 22.14 7.86
N GLU A 445 -13.60 23.24 8.22
CA GLU A 445 -13.08 24.23 9.16
C GLU A 445 -12.81 23.63 10.54
#